data_bf7ce8484b9bc8887586322148f2996e
#
_entry.id   bf7ce8484b9bc8887586322148f2996e
#
_cell.length_a   1.000
_cell.length_b   1.000
_cell.length_c   1.000
_cell.angle_alpha   90.00
_cell.angle_beta   90.00
_cell.angle_gamma   90.00
#
_symmetry.space_group_name_H-M   'P 1'
#
loop_
_entity.id
_entity.type
_entity.pdbx_description
1 polymer ?
#
loop_
_entity_poly.entity_id
_entity_poly.type
_entity_poly.pdbx_seq_one_letter_code
_entity_poly.pdbx_strand_id
1 'polypeptide(L)'
;NPWYLLTNLENKEEVIKIFASRGGIEAMFRDCKSGGYNLEGSQANPQRLTNLILLIAIAYTASCLVGLKIRNTGHTEYINRLQLEGKTRPRHSYFWTGLYGTTWILSMDICWEWVDKLMRTAINKLPFYQRGLRAMKHIQSIV
;
A
#
# COMPACT_ATOMS: atom_id res chain seq x y z
N ASN A 1 18.31 -24.49 -2.44
CA ASN A 1 17.93 -25.60 -1.55
C ASN A 1 16.48 -25.98 -1.82
N PRO A 2 16.16 -27.27 -1.93
CA PRO A 2 14.79 -27.73 -2.11
C PRO A 2 13.95 -27.41 -0.86
N TRP A 3 12.67 -27.14 -1.09
CA TRP A 3 11.71 -26.91 -0.01
C TRP A 3 10.92 -28.19 0.21
N TYR A 4 10.80 -28.59 1.49
CA TYR A 4 10.03 -29.74 1.90
C TYR A 4 8.80 -29.27 2.67
N LEU A 5 7.60 -29.58 2.16
CA LEU A 5 6.33 -29.23 2.79
C LEU A 5 5.63 -30.50 3.25
N LEU A 6 5.27 -30.53 4.53
CA LEU A 6 4.40 -31.56 5.08
C LEU A 6 2.96 -31.05 5.04
N THR A 7 2.05 -31.84 4.46
CA THR A 7 0.65 -31.44 4.26
C THR A 7 -0.26 -32.66 4.30
N ASN A 8 -1.51 -32.44 4.63
CA ASN A 8 -2.60 -33.41 4.50
C ASN A 8 -3.43 -33.20 3.20
N LEU A 9 -3.01 -32.28 2.33
CA LEU A 9 -3.66 -32.03 1.05
C LEU A 9 -3.04 -32.91 -0.02
N GLU A 10 -3.86 -33.45 -0.90
CA GLU A 10 -3.43 -34.34 -1.99
C GLU A 10 -2.96 -33.57 -3.23
N ASN A 11 -3.51 -32.36 -3.44
CA ASN A 11 -3.20 -31.56 -4.64
C ASN A 11 -1.97 -30.67 -4.40
N LYS A 12 -0.90 -30.96 -5.14
CA LYS A 12 0.38 -30.23 -5.08
C LYS A 12 0.24 -28.74 -5.40
N GLU A 13 -0.59 -28.37 -6.37
CA GLU A 13 -0.78 -26.97 -6.78
C GLU A 13 -1.50 -26.18 -5.69
N GLU A 14 -2.48 -26.80 -5.04
CA GLU A 14 -3.19 -26.21 -3.91
C GLU A 14 -2.26 -26.01 -2.71
N VAL A 15 -1.41 -26.99 -2.39
CA VAL A 15 -0.39 -26.90 -1.35
C VAL A 15 0.54 -25.72 -1.60
N ILE A 16 1.04 -25.56 -2.82
CA ILE A 16 1.93 -24.45 -3.20
C ILE A 16 1.21 -23.11 -3.06
N LYS A 17 -0.06 -23.04 -3.48
CA LYS A 17 -0.86 -21.82 -3.39
C LYS A 17 -1.12 -21.41 -1.93
N ILE A 18 -1.49 -22.36 -1.08
CA ILE A 18 -1.70 -22.12 0.37
C ILE A 18 -0.39 -21.73 1.05
N PHE A 19 0.70 -22.42 0.74
CA PHE A 19 2.01 -22.06 1.28
C PHE A 19 2.45 -20.66 0.85
N ALA A 20 2.24 -20.29 -0.41
CA ALA A 20 2.55 -18.96 -0.92
C ALA A 20 1.74 -17.85 -0.23
N SER A 21 0.48 -18.16 0.20
CA SER A 21 -0.35 -17.19 0.92
C SER A 21 0.19 -16.81 2.30
N ARG A 22 1.03 -17.68 2.92
CA ARG A 22 1.73 -17.42 4.18
C ARG A 22 2.58 -16.14 4.12
N GLY A 23 3.19 -15.86 2.97
CA GLY A 23 3.95 -14.63 2.77
C GLY A 23 3.15 -13.36 3.02
N GLY A 24 1.83 -13.41 2.86
CA GLY A 24 0.92 -12.31 3.21
C GLY A 24 0.84 -12.05 4.72
N ILE A 25 0.85 -13.11 5.53
CA ILE A 25 0.85 -13.01 7.01
C ILE A 25 2.16 -12.37 7.49
N GLU A 26 3.29 -12.80 6.96
CA GLU A 26 4.60 -12.23 7.29
C GLU A 26 4.71 -10.75 6.89
N ALA A 27 4.15 -10.40 5.72
CA ALA A 27 4.07 -9.01 5.27
C ALA A 27 3.19 -8.16 6.21
N MET A 28 2.04 -8.68 6.64
CA MET A 28 1.14 -8.03 7.60
C MET A 28 1.86 -7.76 8.94
N PHE A 29 2.55 -8.75 9.49
CA PHE A 29 3.31 -8.56 10.74
C PHE A 29 4.40 -7.50 10.59
N ARG A 30 5.12 -7.48 9.48
CA ARG A 30 6.12 -6.45 9.20
C ARG A 30 5.49 -5.06 9.11
N ASP A 31 4.36 -4.94 8.42
CA ASP A 31 3.63 -3.68 8.28
C ASP A 31 3.11 -3.18 9.65
N CYS A 32 2.68 -4.09 10.53
CA CYS A 32 2.26 -3.77 11.90
C CYS A 32 3.43 -3.39 12.83
N LYS A 33 4.62 -3.94 12.61
CA LYS A 33 5.80 -3.64 13.44
C LYS A 33 6.46 -2.32 13.05
N SER A 34 7.04 -2.25 11.87
CA SER A 34 7.88 -1.13 11.45
C SER A 34 7.39 -0.41 10.19
N GLY A 35 6.49 -1.03 9.44
CA GLY A 35 6.02 -0.54 8.15
C GLY A 35 4.85 0.46 8.21
N GLY A 36 4.24 0.67 9.38
CA GLY A 36 3.07 1.55 9.48
C GLY A 36 2.66 1.88 10.92
N TYR A 37 2.27 0.90 11.73
CA TYR A 37 1.64 1.17 13.02
C TYR A 37 2.60 1.14 14.24
N ASN A 38 3.79 0.58 14.10
CA ASN A 38 4.82 0.51 15.14
C ASN A 38 4.30 -0.03 16.49
N LEU A 39 3.65 -1.18 16.47
CA LEU A 39 3.08 -1.82 17.67
C LEU A 39 4.09 -2.04 18.80
N GLU A 40 5.34 -2.37 18.43
CA GLU A 40 6.41 -2.62 19.41
C GLU A 40 6.77 -1.32 20.16
N GLY A 41 6.72 -0.17 19.50
CA GLY A 41 6.99 1.14 20.10
C GLY A 41 5.85 1.67 20.97
N SER A 42 4.66 1.06 20.95
CA SER A 42 3.50 1.56 21.69
C SER A 42 3.63 1.43 23.21
N GLN A 43 4.48 0.51 23.72
CA GLN A 43 4.63 0.17 25.14
C GLN A 43 3.31 -0.08 25.87
N ALA A 44 2.27 -0.49 25.16
CA ALA A 44 0.94 -0.70 25.70
C ALA A 44 0.90 -1.93 26.59
N ASN A 45 0.17 -1.86 27.72
CA ASN A 45 -0.10 -3.03 28.54
C ASN A 45 -0.97 -4.05 27.76
N PRO A 46 -1.04 -5.34 28.20
CA PRO A 46 -1.73 -6.39 27.46
C PRO A 46 -3.18 -6.06 27.08
N GLN A 47 -3.94 -5.43 27.98
CA GLN A 47 -5.33 -5.07 27.72
C GLN A 47 -5.45 -3.99 26.65
N ARG A 48 -4.63 -2.95 26.71
CA ARG A 48 -4.58 -1.89 25.69
C ARG A 48 -4.06 -2.44 24.37
N LEU A 49 -3.09 -3.35 24.42
CA LEU A 49 -2.54 -3.98 23.22
C LEU A 49 -3.60 -4.80 22.48
N THR A 50 -4.45 -5.55 23.21
CA THR A 50 -5.56 -6.31 22.60
C THR A 50 -6.52 -5.38 21.85
N ASN A 51 -6.95 -4.27 22.48
CA ASN A 51 -7.82 -3.29 21.85
C ASN A 51 -7.15 -2.63 20.63
N LEU A 52 -5.86 -2.31 20.74
CA LEU A 52 -5.09 -1.70 19.67
C LEU A 52 -4.93 -2.65 18.47
N ILE A 53 -4.69 -3.94 18.70
CA ILE A 53 -4.62 -4.95 17.64
C ILE A 53 -5.93 -5.02 16.86
N LEU A 54 -7.08 -4.97 17.54
CA LEU A 54 -8.39 -4.98 16.87
C LEU A 54 -8.57 -3.76 15.96
N LEU A 55 -8.26 -2.57 16.47
CA LEU A 55 -8.32 -1.33 15.68
C LEU A 55 -7.37 -1.37 14.47
N ILE A 56 -6.15 -1.87 14.70
CA ILE A 56 -5.16 -2.02 13.62
C ILE A 56 -5.63 -3.03 12.58
N ALA A 57 -6.24 -4.13 12.97
CA ALA A 57 -6.77 -5.12 12.03
C ALA A 57 -7.82 -4.49 11.09
N ILE A 58 -8.71 -3.66 11.63
CA ILE A 58 -9.72 -2.92 10.85
C ILE A 58 -9.04 -1.91 9.92
N ALA A 59 -8.14 -1.08 10.44
CA ALA A 59 -7.44 -0.06 9.67
C ALA A 59 -6.54 -0.66 8.60
N TYR A 60 -5.86 -1.77 8.91
CA TYR A 60 -5.04 -2.53 7.95
C TYR A 60 -5.89 -3.07 6.80
N THR A 61 -7.02 -3.68 7.12
CA THR A 61 -7.95 -4.22 6.11
C THR A 61 -8.47 -3.10 5.20
N ALA A 62 -8.91 -1.99 5.78
CA ALA A 62 -9.38 -0.82 5.02
C ALA A 62 -8.29 -0.30 4.08
N SER A 63 -7.06 -0.12 4.58
CA SER A 63 -5.91 0.31 3.76
C SER A 63 -5.59 -0.68 2.64
N CYS A 64 -5.65 -1.99 2.90
CA CYS A 64 -5.45 -3.01 1.87
C CYS A 64 -6.52 -2.93 0.77
N LEU A 65 -7.79 -2.74 1.13
CA LEU A 65 -8.89 -2.61 0.17
C LEU A 65 -8.74 -1.35 -0.70
N VAL A 66 -8.39 -0.23 -0.10
CA VAL A 66 -8.09 1.02 -0.83
C VAL A 66 -6.91 0.81 -1.78
N GLY A 67 -5.82 0.22 -1.31
CA GLY A 67 -4.64 -0.06 -2.13
C GLY A 67 -4.93 -1.02 -3.29
N LEU A 68 -5.80 -2.01 -3.09
CA LEU A 68 -6.26 -2.89 -4.16
C LEU A 68 -7.05 -2.11 -5.22
N LYS A 69 -7.98 -1.26 -4.79
CA LYS A 69 -8.76 -0.40 -5.71
C LYS A 69 -7.83 0.53 -6.51
N ILE A 70 -6.89 1.22 -5.84
CA ILE A 70 -5.91 2.09 -6.50
C ILE A 70 -5.09 1.30 -7.53
N ARG A 71 -4.64 0.09 -7.20
CA ARG A 71 -3.90 -0.76 -8.13
C ARG A 71 -4.71 -1.10 -9.38
N ASN A 72 -5.99 -1.37 -9.22
CA ASN A 72 -6.88 -1.71 -10.34
C ASN A 72 -7.12 -0.53 -11.29
N THR A 73 -6.90 0.71 -10.86
CA THR A 73 -6.97 1.89 -11.75
C THR A 73 -5.71 2.12 -12.59
N GLY A 74 -4.62 1.38 -12.31
CA GLY A 74 -3.34 1.57 -13.00
C GLY A 74 -2.54 2.80 -12.57
N HIS A 75 -2.96 3.50 -11.50
CA HIS A 75 -2.33 4.75 -11.06
C HIS A 75 -1.35 4.59 -9.88
N THR A 76 -0.93 3.38 -9.59
CA THR A 76 0.01 3.09 -8.48
C THR A 76 1.37 3.78 -8.63
N GLU A 77 1.77 4.11 -9.83
CA GLU A 77 3.03 4.80 -10.12
C GLU A 77 3.13 6.20 -9.48
N TYR A 78 1.98 6.84 -9.21
CA TYR A 78 1.93 8.16 -8.55
C TYR A 78 2.11 8.09 -7.03
N ILE A 79 1.87 6.93 -6.44
CA ILE A 79 1.95 6.72 -4.99
C ILE A 79 3.17 5.88 -4.63
N ASN A 80 3.41 4.81 -5.39
CA ASN A 80 4.47 3.86 -5.15
C ASN A 80 5.79 4.35 -5.78
N ARG A 81 6.91 3.88 -5.23
CA ARG A 81 8.20 4.03 -5.89
C ARG A 81 8.18 3.31 -7.23
N LEU A 82 8.82 3.90 -8.22
CA LEU A 82 8.97 3.31 -9.55
C LEU A 82 9.54 1.89 -9.46
N GLN A 83 9.02 1.02 -10.30
CA GLN A 83 9.50 -0.34 -10.42
C GLN A 83 10.91 -0.36 -10.99
N LEU A 84 11.78 -1.16 -10.41
CA LEU A 84 13.13 -1.33 -10.94
C LEU A 84 13.07 -2.18 -12.22
N GLU A 85 13.87 -1.81 -13.20
CA GLU A 85 14.02 -2.56 -14.45
C GLU A 85 14.30 -4.04 -14.17
N GLY A 86 13.63 -4.94 -14.90
CA GLY A 86 13.79 -6.38 -14.75
C GLY A 86 13.08 -7.03 -13.54
N LYS A 87 12.36 -6.28 -12.70
CA LYS A 87 11.57 -6.86 -11.60
C LYS A 87 10.08 -6.87 -11.91
N THR A 88 9.49 -8.06 -11.87
CA THR A 88 8.06 -8.28 -12.13
C THR A 88 7.16 -8.01 -10.91
N ARG A 89 7.72 -8.04 -9.70
CA ARG A 89 6.94 -7.87 -8.46
C ARG A 89 6.84 -6.39 -8.07
N PRO A 90 5.64 -5.92 -7.70
CA PRO A 90 5.46 -4.57 -7.13
C PRO A 90 6.35 -4.36 -5.91
N ARG A 91 6.90 -3.15 -5.76
CA ARG A 91 7.79 -2.81 -4.62
C ARG A 91 7.05 -2.66 -3.29
N HIS A 92 5.76 -2.37 -3.34
CA HIS A 92 4.93 -2.07 -2.17
C HIS A 92 3.73 -3.00 -2.07
N SER A 93 3.31 -3.30 -0.83
CA SER A 93 2.10 -4.05 -0.52
C SER A 93 0.84 -3.23 -0.85
N TYR A 94 -0.31 -3.89 -0.90
CA TYR A 94 -1.60 -3.20 -0.99
C TYR A 94 -1.82 -2.27 0.21
N PHE A 95 -1.46 -2.72 1.41
CA PHE A 95 -1.52 -1.92 2.62
C PHE A 95 -0.76 -0.60 2.46
N TRP A 96 0.51 -0.67 2.05
CA TRP A 96 1.35 0.50 1.84
C TRP A 96 0.74 1.46 0.80
N THR A 97 0.31 0.92 -0.35
CA THR A 97 -0.32 1.71 -1.40
C THR A 97 -1.58 2.43 -0.92
N GLY A 98 -2.42 1.76 -0.12
CA GLY A 98 -3.64 2.36 0.42
C GLY A 98 -3.37 3.41 1.49
N LEU A 99 -2.48 3.11 2.44
CA LEU A 99 -2.10 4.04 3.51
C LEU A 99 -1.51 5.33 2.95
N TYR A 100 -0.55 5.24 2.04
CA TYR A 100 0.07 6.41 1.45
C TYR A 100 -0.79 7.09 0.40
N GLY A 101 -1.66 6.34 -0.30
CA GLY A 101 -2.66 6.91 -1.21
C GLY A 101 -3.62 7.83 -0.47
N THR A 102 -4.14 7.42 0.68
CA THR A 102 -4.98 8.25 1.55
C THR A 102 -4.22 9.48 2.04
N THR A 103 -3.00 9.29 2.56
CA THR A 103 -2.16 10.39 3.04
C THR A 103 -1.84 11.37 1.91
N TRP A 104 -1.56 10.87 0.71
CA TRP A 104 -1.26 11.69 -0.45
C TRP A 104 -2.45 12.57 -0.85
N ILE A 105 -3.68 12.01 -0.86
CA ILE A 105 -4.90 12.79 -1.12
C ILE A 105 -5.12 13.87 -0.06
N LEU A 106 -4.99 13.53 1.22
CA LEU A 106 -5.16 14.49 2.32
C LEU A 106 -4.12 15.62 2.30
N SER A 107 -2.94 15.37 1.77
CA SER A 107 -1.86 16.36 1.66
C SER A 107 -2.02 17.32 0.47
N MET A 108 -2.95 17.05 -0.41
CA MET A 108 -3.09 17.81 -1.67
C MET A 108 -3.51 19.24 -1.48
N ASP A 109 -4.45 19.51 -0.58
CA ASP A 109 -4.93 20.86 -0.34
C ASP A 109 -3.78 21.77 0.10
N ILE A 110 -2.83 21.21 0.87
CA ILE A 110 -1.62 21.94 1.32
C ILE A 110 -0.67 22.23 0.15
N CYS A 111 -0.57 21.30 -0.81
CA CYS A 111 0.37 21.38 -1.92
C CYS A 111 -0.21 22.11 -3.15
N TRP A 112 -1.51 22.35 -3.18
CA TRP A 112 -2.20 22.86 -4.36
C TRP A 112 -1.62 24.19 -4.88
N GLU A 113 -1.39 25.15 -4.01
CA GLU A 113 -0.82 26.46 -4.37
C GLU A 113 0.58 26.34 -4.99
N TRP A 114 1.41 25.43 -4.45
CA TRP A 114 2.73 25.16 -4.98
C TRP A 114 2.67 24.52 -6.37
N VAL A 115 1.76 23.59 -6.56
CA VAL A 115 1.54 22.93 -7.85
C VAL A 115 1.06 23.92 -8.90
N ASP A 116 0.10 24.80 -8.57
CA ASP A 116 -0.39 25.84 -9.48
C ASP A 116 0.74 26.81 -9.89
N LYS A 117 1.55 27.25 -8.92
CA LYS A 117 2.72 28.09 -9.21
C LYS A 117 3.73 27.38 -10.12
N LEU A 118 4.02 26.10 -9.86
CA LEU A 118 4.92 25.32 -10.72
C LEU A 118 4.35 25.13 -12.13
N MET A 119 3.06 24.93 -12.30
CA MET A 119 2.41 24.82 -13.60
C MET A 119 2.53 26.11 -14.41
N ARG A 120 2.43 27.27 -13.75
CA ARG A 120 2.56 28.59 -14.42
C ARG A 120 4.00 28.90 -14.82
N THR A 121 4.99 28.45 -14.06
CA THR A 121 6.41 28.74 -14.31
C THR A 121 7.08 27.75 -15.25
N ALA A 122 6.56 26.53 -15.37
CA ALA A 122 7.17 25.44 -16.14
C ALA A 122 6.20 24.92 -17.22
N ILE A 123 5.88 25.76 -18.20
CA ILE A 123 4.89 25.49 -19.27
C ILE A 123 5.21 24.19 -20.03
N ASN A 124 6.48 23.91 -20.27
CA ASN A 124 6.93 22.67 -20.93
C ASN A 124 6.61 21.39 -20.11
N LYS A 125 6.33 21.51 -18.83
CA LYS A 125 5.93 20.42 -17.93
C LYS A 125 4.42 20.28 -17.77
N LEU A 126 3.64 21.22 -18.30
CA LEU A 126 2.19 21.25 -18.16
C LEU A 126 1.48 19.94 -18.52
N PRO A 127 1.83 19.21 -19.61
CA PRO A 127 1.19 17.92 -19.91
C PRO A 127 1.39 16.86 -18.84
N PHE A 128 2.54 16.88 -18.18
CA PHE A 128 2.84 15.94 -17.08
C PHE A 128 2.02 16.28 -15.84
N TYR A 129 1.90 17.57 -15.48
CA TYR A 129 1.05 18.02 -14.37
C TYR A 129 -0.42 17.68 -14.61
N GLN A 130 -0.93 17.91 -15.82
CA GLN A 130 -2.30 17.57 -16.17
C GLN A 130 -2.57 16.05 -16.09
N ARG A 131 -1.59 15.22 -16.44
CA ARG A 131 -1.69 13.77 -16.29
C ARG A 131 -1.74 13.38 -14.80
N GLY A 132 -0.87 13.97 -13.98
CA GLY A 132 -0.87 13.80 -12.53
C GLY A 132 -2.20 14.21 -11.91
N LEU A 133 -2.76 15.35 -12.27
CA LEU A 133 -4.06 15.80 -11.77
C LEU A 133 -5.22 14.87 -12.13
N ARG A 134 -5.20 14.28 -13.32
CA ARG A 134 -6.20 13.26 -13.70
C ARG A 134 -6.08 12.00 -12.86
N ALA A 135 -4.85 11.48 -12.72
CA ALA A 135 -4.59 10.33 -11.86
C ALA A 135 -5.09 10.57 -10.43
N MET A 136 -4.83 11.77 -9.92
CA MET A 136 -5.22 12.21 -8.59
C MET A 136 -6.73 12.22 -8.39
N LYS A 137 -7.51 12.76 -9.33
CA LYS A 137 -8.97 12.73 -9.27
C LYS A 137 -9.50 11.28 -9.23
N HIS A 138 -8.88 10.38 -10.00
CA HIS A 138 -9.25 8.96 -9.97
C HIS A 138 -8.96 8.32 -8.61
N ILE A 139 -7.80 8.61 -8.02
CA ILE A 139 -7.44 8.10 -6.70
C ILE A 139 -8.37 8.69 -5.63
N GLN A 140 -8.67 9.98 -5.70
CA GLN A 140 -9.59 10.67 -4.78
C GLN A 140 -10.99 10.06 -4.79
N SER A 141 -11.47 9.59 -5.94
CA SER A 141 -12.79 8.95 -6.04
C SER A 141 -12.86 7.56 -5.40
N ILE A 142 -11.71 6.98 -4.99
CA ILE A 142 -11.58 5.64 -4.40
C ILE A 142 -11.41 5.72 -2.88
N VAL A 143 -10.73 6.76 -2.41
CA VAL A 143 -10.41 7.01 -1.00
C VAL A 143 -11.56 7.68 -0.29
#